data_f198b5869c720e1bd63bce34aa1cab66
#
_entry.id   f198b5869c720e1bd63bce34aa1cab66
#
_cell.length_a   1.000
_cell.length_b   1.000
_cell.length_c   1.000
_cell.angle_alpha   90.00
_cell.angle_beta   90.00
_cell.angle_gamma   90.00
#
_symmetry.space_group_name_H-M   'P 1'
#
loop_
_entity.id
_entity.type
_entity.pdbx_description
1 polymer ?
#
loop_
_entity_poly.entity_id
_entity_poly.type
_entity_poly.pdbx_seq_one_letter_code
_entity_poly.pdbx_strand_id
1 'polypeptide(L)'
;MYAQTDVLPEGETAFVQAMAIERSGDLDRAIKIYYQILTGDPNHQRAYLQLRNIYTRTGDSESAIPIIENWLKYHPEDLQSELILGEFHFRNQDDEKAMEIWDQFRKTKLTNQTTYRLLFHSYVRFGQTNAMESLAQEGRERFDEPHLFAIDLANYYQSRQTYDRSIREYLTLIRYQKQYLRYTTDRILIMSDDTTSHTLIDSTLRMESEKNQDVQIILAGFYYKTGHFENALLQHIEIGVINSDDIRRWLEFSANLIEEKQYELSVRSYHHLLENMEETDPRIIGDVLLGLGQAYEEQIVQKKTELQFVKWFPENDFFHHQFVKIPNIADDPLANTIEHYQSILALLPKSNTTATVHFRLGEIQAILMQDMHGAKISYEAALKAQPHFDLENKIRIRIGDLLLSAGHYTEAKNYFDQESLPGNKNAIVNEYTIRYLNSLLFNREIDKPLAFLDSVILVLEPSNLFFNDLMEMHDLLVNYYFDGTRDDRLAFESFFQAEALIRQYKILEAIEILDYIRQEHPEALITPLSTLRLALLLLESDQVEQALLTALSIENSHLKDRGLALAGEIEERLLGNQENALKLYHRILSECQNSLLVEPVRFHIRKLSKLQES
;
A
#
# COMPACT_ATOMS: atom_id res chain seq x y z
N MET A 1 -12.42 -1.53 63.54
CA MET A 1 -12.96 -2.13 62.33
C MET A 1 -12.03 -3.27 61.93
N TYR A 2 -12.36 -4.47 62.36
CA TYR A 2 -11.59 -5.69 62.03
C TYR A 2 -11.90 -6.10 60.61
N ALA A 3 -10.88 -6.17 59.76
CA ALA A 3 -10.99 -6.82 58.47
C ALA A 3 -11.20 -8.32 58.74
N GLN A 4 -12.36 -8.83 58.39
CA GLN A 4 -12.57 -10.26 58.24
C GLN A 4 -11.66 -10.72 57.09
N THR A 5 -10.58 -11.42 57.45
CA THR A 5 -9.85 -12.27 56.51
C THR A 5 -10.76 -13.46 56.24
N ASP A 6 -11.43 -13.47 55.08
CA ASP A 6 -12.09 -14.66 54.56
C ASP A 6 -11.02 -15.76 54.44
N VAL A 7 -11.04 -16.71 55.36
CA VAL A 7 -10.21 -17.92 55.30
C VAL A 7 -10.81 -18.75 54.16
N LEU A 8 -10.13 -18.78 53.01
CA LEU A 8 -10.51 -19.62 51.88
C LEU A 8 -10.60 -21.10 52.35
N PRO A 9 -11.55 -21.88 51.87
CA PRO A 9 -11.58 -23.32 52.11
C PRO A 9 -10.23 -23.97 51.78
N GLU A 10 -9.82 -25.02 52.48
CA GLU A 10 -8.50 -25.67 52.28
C GLU A 10 -8.21 -25.99 50.83
N GLY A 11 -9.21 -26.41 50.03
CA GLY A 11 -9.07 -26.64 48.58
C GLY A 11 -8.79 -25.39 47.78
N GLU A 12 -9.40 -24.24 48.08
CA GLU A 12 -9.17 -22.96 47.37
C GLU A 12 -7.79 -22.40 47.67
N THR A 13 -7.30 -22.53 48.90
CA THR A 13 -5.93 -22.10 49.28
C THR A 13 -4.88 -22.95 48.51
N ALA A 14 -5.05 -24.25 48.44
CA ALA A 14 -4.19 -25.15 47.69
C ALA A 14 -4.25 -24.87 46.18
N PHE A 15 -5.42 -24.52 45.65
CA PHE A 15 -5.59 -24.13 44.23
C PHE A 15 -4.81 -22.85 43.90
N VAL A 16 -4.90 -21.82 44.71
CA VAL A 16 -4.14 -20.56 44.51
C VAL A 16 -2.63 -20.80 44.56
N GLN A 17 -2.19 -21.68 45.50
CA GLN A 17 -0.78 -22.09 45.56
C GLN A 17 -0.33 -22.85 44.29
N ALA A 18 -1.15 -23.79 43.82
CA ALA A 18 -0.85 -24.53 42.58
C ALA A 18 -0.74 -23.62 41.38
N MET A 19 -1.65 -22.62 41.24
CA MET A 19 -1.57 -21.61 40.17
C MET A 19 -0.29 -20.76 40.23
N ALA A 20 0.16 -20.40 41.44
CA ALA A 20 1.42 -19.65 41.59
C ALA A 20 2.63 -20.48 41.15
N ILE A 21 2.65 -21.77 41.48
CA ILE A 21 3.70 -22.72 41.10
C ILE A 21 3.66 -22.98 39.57
N GLU A 22 2.47 -23.13 39.00
CA GLU A 22 2.31 -23.27 37.54
C GLU A 22 2.87 -22.05 36.80
N ARG A 23 2.58 -20.82 37.28
CA ARG A 23 3.10 -19.56 36.71
C ARG A 23 4.63 -19.46 36.82
N SER A 24 5.24 -20.07 37.84
CA SER A 24 6.69 -20.13 37.97
C SER A 24 7.36 -21.15 37.05
N GLY A 25 6.56 -21.97 36.33
CA GLY A 25 7.02 -22.98 35.39
C GLY A 25 7.24 -24.37 35.99
N ASP A 26 7.04 -24.58 37.29
CA ASP A 26 7.14 -25.89 37.96
C ASP A 26 5.85 -26.69 37.77
N LEU A 27 5.66 -27.21 36.55
CA LEU A 27 4.44 -27.92 36.16
C LEU A 27 4.25 -29.21 36.96
N ASP A 28 5.33 -29.97 37.21
CA ASP A 28 5.24 -31.26 37.92
C ASP A 28 4.70 -31.09 39.34
N ARG A 29 5.11 -30.04 40.01
CA ARG A 29 4.63 -29.73 41.36
C ARG A 29 3.22 -29.19 41.36
N ALA A 30 2.87 -28.34 40.36
CA ALA A 30 1.50 -27.85 40.19
C ALA A 30 0.53 -29.00 39.90
N ILE A 31 0.87 -29.92 39.00
CA ILE A 31 0.09 -31.11 38.69
C ILE A 31 -0.22 -31.93 39.93
N LYS A 32 0.78 -32.21 40.79
CA LYS A 32 0.61 -32.98 42.02
C LYS A 32 -0.42 -32.30 42.97
N ILE A 33 -0.36 -30.99 43.12
CA ILE A 33 -1.30 -30.26 43.99
C ILE A 33 -2.70 -30.26 43.36
N TYR A 34 -2.87 -30.00 42.08
CA TYR A 34 -4.17 -30.06 41.41
C TYR A 34 -4.78 -31.47 41.53
N TYR A 35 -3.97 -32.54 41.37
CA TYR A 35 -4.40 -33.91 41.53
C TYR A 35 -4.86 -34.20 42.97
N GLN A 36 -4.12 -33.72 43.98
CA GLN A 36 -4.52 -33.85 45.39
C GLN A 36 -5.84 -33.16 45.68
N ILE A 37 -6.07 -31.96 45.10
CA ILE A 37 -7.35 -31.26 45.22
C ILE A 37 -8.47 -32.09 44.67
N LEU A 38 -8.34 -32.67 43.48
CA LEU A 38 -9.36 -33.52 42.84
C LEU A 38 -9.58 -34.84 43.56
N THR A 39 -8.55 -35.35 44.23
CA THR A 39 -8.68 -36.55 45.08
C THR A 39 -9.54 -36.27 46.31
N GLY A 40 -9.39 -35.07 46.92
CA GLY A 40 -10.15 -34.62 48.07
C GLY A 40 -11.56 -34.12 47.72
N ASP A 41 -11.70 -33.45 46.59
CA ASP A 41 -12.97 -32.92 46.04
C ASP A 41 -13.08 -33.22 44.53
N PRO A 42 -13.69 -34.30 44.14
CA PRO A 42 -13.90 -34.67 42.71
C PRO A 42 -14.71 -33.63 41.90
N ASN A 43 -15.43 -32.72 42.56
CA ASN A 43 -16.21 -31.67 41.92
C ASN A 43 -15.47 -30.34 41.76
N HIS A 44 -14.19 -30.27 42.10
CA HIS A 44 -13.40 -29.04 42.04
C HIS A 44 -13.08 -28.69 40.59
N GLN A 45 -14.04 -28.05 39.88
CA GLN A 45 -13.98 -27.76 38.45
C GLN A 45 -12.71 -26.97 38.03
N ARG A 46 -12.29 -26.00 38.83
CA ARG A 46 -11.12 -25.16 38.49
C ARG A 46 -9.82 -25.97 38.45
N ALA A 47 -9.61 -26.88 39.40
CA ALA A 47 -8.44 -27.76 39.42
C ALA A 47 -8.46 -28.74 38.24
N TYR A 48 -9.63 -29.31 37.92
CA TYR A 48 -9.81 -30.16 36.77
C TYR A 48 -9.46 -29.45 35.48
N LEU A 49 -9.98 -28.24 35.24
CA LEU A 49 -9.73 -27.48 34.03
C LEU A 49 -8.24 -27.13 33.88
N GLN A 50 -7.54 -26.79 34.99
CA GLN A 50 -6.11 -26.50 34.93
C GLN A 50 -5.30 -27.76 34.58
N LEU A 51 -5.56 -28.88 35.21
CA LEU A 51 -4.90 -30.17 34.88
C LEU A 51 -5.12 -30.53 33.40
N ARG A 52 -6.37 -30.50 32.95
CA ARG A 52 -6.71 -30.77 31.56
C ARG A 52 -5.96 -29.87 30.59
N ASN A 53 -5.88 -28.56 30.91
CA ASN A 53 -5.16 -27.59 30.09
C ASN A 53 -3.65 -27.86 30.10
N ILE A 54 -3.05 -28.21 31.23
CA ILE A 54 -1.63 -28.57 31.34
C ILE A 54 -1.36 -29.78 30.43
N TYR A 55 -2.12 -30.87 30.57
CA TYR A 55 -1.94 -32.08 29.76
C TYR A 55 -2.18 -31.84 28.27
N THR A 56 -3.16 -30.99 27.93
CA THR A 56 -3.38 -30.60 26.52
C THR A 56 -2.15 -29.88 25.95
N ARG A 57 -1.51 -29.01 26.76
CA ARG A 57 -0.34 -28.23 26.35
C ARG A 57 0.95 -29.06 26.32
N THR A 58 1.13 -29.97 27.26
CA THR A 58 2.30 -30.85 27.35
C THR A 58 2.22 -32.06 26.43
N GLY A 59 1.01 -32.43 25.99
CA GLY A 59 0.77 -33.61 25.17
C GLY A 59 0.80 -34.93 25.96
N ASP A 60 0.81 -34.91 27.31
CA ASP A 60 0.81 -36.09 28.16
C ASP A 60 -0.57 -36.73 28.20
N SER A 61 -0.85 -37.54 27.20
CA SER A 61 -2.14 -38.22 27.03
C SER A 61 -2.35 -39.35 28.04
N GLU A 62 -1.29 -40.05 28.36
CA GLU A 62 -1.36 -41.20 29.29
C GLU A 62 -1.82 -40.75 30.69
N SER A 63 -1.29 -39.65 31.19
CA SER A 63 -1.68 -39.08 32.49
C SER A 63 -3.05 -38.38 32.45
N ALA A 64 -3.45 -37.82 31.31
CA ALA A 64 -4.72 -37.10 31.17
C ALA A 64 -5.94 -38.00 31.17
N ILE A 65 -5.91 -39.15 30.48
CA ILE A 65 -7.03 -40.05 30.29
C ILE A 65 -7.70 -40.44 31.62
N PRO A 66 -7.00 -41.00 32.62
CA PRO A 66 -7.63 -41.44 33.87
C PRO A 66 -8.25 -40.28 34.67
N ILE A 67 -7.72 -39.10 34.54
CA ILE A 67 -8.26 -37.91 35.22
C ILE A 67 -9.58 -37.48 34.58
N ILE A 68 -9.63 -37.45 33.24
CA ILE A 68 -10.87 -37.09 32.52
C ILE A 68 -11.93 -38.19 32.71
N GLU A 69 -11.56 -39.45 32.67
CA GLU A 69 -12.49 -40.56 32.96
C GLU A 69 -13.06 -40.46 34.38
N ASN A 70 -12.24 -40.14 35.37
CA ASN A 70 -12.70 -39.93 36.73
C ASN A 70 -13.65 -38.73 36.85
N TRP A 71 -13.30 -37.62 36.18
CA TRP A 71 -14.17 -36.44 36.12
C TRP A 71 -15.56 -36.77 35.55
N LEU A 72 -15.59 -37.48 34.44
CA LEU A 72 -16.84 -37.87 33.76
C LEU A 72 -17.73 -38.83 34.57
N LYS A 73 -17.20 -39.58 35.54
CA LYS A 73 -18.02 -40.36 36.48
C LYS A 73 -18.90 -39.49 37.36
N TYR A 74 -18.40 -38.28 37.73
CA TYR A 74 -19.13 -37.32 38.55
C TYR A 74 -19.87 -36.28 37.71
N HIS A 75 -19.42 -36.05 36.47
CA HIS A 75 -19.95 -35.03 35.55
C HIS A 75 -20.28 -35.65 34.17
N PRO A 76 -21.23 -36.59 34.06
CA PRO A 76 -21.57 -37.26 32.79
C PRO A 76 -22.23 -36.33 31.76
N GLU A 77 -22.59 -35.12 32.16
CA GLU A 77 -23.13 -34.03 31.31
C GLU A 77 -22.06 -33.12 30.71
N ASP A 78 -20.79 -33.28 31.11
CA ASP A 78 -19.69 -32.46 30.56
C ASP A 78 -19.28 -32.95 29.15
N LEU A 79 -20.07 -32.52 28.17
CA LEU A 79 -19.92 -32.89 26.75
C LEU A 79 -18.54 -32.55 26.20
N GLN A 80 -17.94 -31.44 26.64
CA GLN A 80 -16.63 -31.03 26.18
C GLN A 80 -15.53 -32.00 26.67
N SER A 81 -15.63 -32.42 27.94
CA SER A 81 -14.66 -33.36 28.49
C SER A 81 -14.80 -34.76 27.87
N GLU A 82 -16.03 -35.20 27.52
CA GLU A 82 -16.25 -36.45 26.80
C GLU A 82 -15.56 -36.45 25.43
N LEU A 83 -15.68 -35.36 24.67
CA LEU A 83 -14.99 -35.22 23.37
C LEU A 83 -13.45 -35.13 23.52
N ILE A 84 -12.99 -34.43 24.53
CA ILE A 84 -11.55 -34.29 24.82
C ILE A 84 -10.96 -35.64 25.27
N LEU A 85 -11.72 -36.49 25.94
CA LEU A 85 -11.29 -37.87 26.24
C LEU A 85 -10.98 -38.63 24.94
N GLY A 86 -11.84 -38.55 23.95
CA GLY A 86 -11.58 -39.11 22.62
C GLY A 86 -10.34 -38.52 21.97
N GLU A 87 -10.13 -37.17 22.09
CA GLU A 87 -8.95 -36.51 21.58
C GLU A 87 -7.63 -36.99 22.22
N PHE A 88 -7.64 -37.27 23.53
CA PHE A 88 -6.48 -37.83 24.23
C PHE A 88 -6.22 -39.29 23.87
N HIS A 89 -7.26 -40.13 23.70
CA HIS A 89 -7.07 -41.48 23.19
C HIS A 89 -6.45 -41.45 21.79
N PHE A 90 -6.93 -40.58 20.90
CA PHE A 90 -6.36 -40.45 19.56
C PHE A 90 -4.89 -40.04 19.59
N ARG A 91 -4.51 -39.06 20.44
CA ARG A 91 -3.11 -38.67 20.64
C ARG A 91 -2.25 -39.80 21.24
N ASN A 92 -2.85 -40.67 22.01
CA ASN A 92 -2.20 -41.83 22.60
C ASN A 92 -2.11 -43.01 21.63
N GLN A 93 -2.44 -42.80 20.33
CA GLN A 93 -2.44 -43.84 19.29
C GLN A 93 -3.51 -44.96 19.53
N ASP A 94 -4.53 -44.66 20.30
CA ASP A 94 -5.68 -45.56 20.56
C ASP A 94 -6.89 -45.07 19.74
N ASP A 95 -6.72 -45.14 18.41
CA ASP A 95 -7.69 -44.60 17.45
C ASP A 95 -9.05 -45.31 17.57
N GLU A 96 -9.06 -46.63 17.85
CA GLU A 96 -10.29 -47.39 18.01
C GLU A 96 -11.13 -46.86 19.18
N LYS A 97 -10.51 -46.62 20.31
CA LYS A 97 -11.19 -46.08 21.50
C LYS A 97 -11.65 -44.65 21.30
N ALA A 98 -10.82 -43.81 20.65
CA ALA A 98 -11.20 -42.44 20.29
C ALA A 98 -12.48 -42.44 19.44
N MET A 99 -12.51 -43.26 18.39
CA MET A 99 -13.66 -43.34 17.49
C MET A 99 -14.90 -43.91 18.21
N GLU A 100 -14.73 -44.93 19.11
CA GLU A 100 -15.84 -45.46 19.92
C GLU A 100 -16.49 -44.34 20.77
N ILE A 101 -15.69 -43.51 21.43
CA ILE A 101 -16.17 -42.37 22.25
C ILE A 101 -16.93 -41.36 21.38
N TRP A 102 -16.34 -40.93 20.24
CA TRP A 102 -16.98 -39.98 19.35
C TRP A 102 -18.24 -40.53 18.68
N ASP A 103 -18.28 -41.82 18.32
CA ASP A 103 -19.47 -42.47 17.78
C ASP A 103 -20.58 -42.61 18.85
N GLN A 104 -20.20 -42.89 20.09
CA GLN A 104 -21.16 -42.93 21.20
C GLN A 104 -21.73 -41.53 21.46
N PHE A 105 -20.88 -40.50 21.46
CA PHE A 105 -21.30 -39.10 21.54
C PHE A 105 -22.27 -38.73 20.41
N ARG A 106 -21.92 -39.10 19.16
CA ARG A 106 -22.76 -38.88 17.98
C ARG A 106 -24.13 -39.49 18.14
N LYS A 107 -24.23 -40.72 18.65
CA LYS A 107 -25.50 -41.45 18.81
C LYS A 107 -26.37 -40.90 19.93
N THR A 108 -25.78 -40.37 21.01
CA THR A 108 -26.49 -40.07 22.25
C THR A 108 -26.63 -38.61 22.59
N LYS A 109 -25.70 -37.75 22.13
CA LYS A 109 -25.57 -36.35 22.57
C LYS A 109 -25.89 -35.30 21.49
N LEU A 110 -25.99 -35.66 20.22
CA LEU A 110 -26.28 -34.71 19.15
C LEU A 110 -27.76 -34.29 19.18
N THR A 111 -28.03 -33.19 19.89
CA THR A 111 -29.38 -32.65 20.07
C THR A 111 -29.61 -31.32 19.38
N ASN A 112 -28.57 -30.49 19.24
CA ASN A 112 -28.63 -29.14 18.71
C ASN A 112 -27.34 -28.79 17.93
N GLN A 113 -27.34 -27.65 17.25
CA GLN A 113 -26.17 -27.20 16.44
C GLN A 113 -24.90 -27.08 17.27
N THR A 114 -24.97 -26.69 18.54
CA THR A 114 -23.79 -26.56 19.41
C THR A 114 -23.09 -27.91 19.59
N THR A 115 -23.86 -28.98 19.86
CA THR A 115 -23.28 -30.31 20.04
C THR A 115 -22.70 -30.87 18.73
N TYR A 116 -23.33 -30.57 17.58
CA TYR A 116 -22.75 -30.85 16.27
C TYR A 116 -21.44 -30.13 16.05
N ARG A 117 -21.36 -28.83 16.39
CA ARG A 117 -20.11 -28.04 16.26
C ARG A 117 -18.98 -28.56 17.14
N LEU A 118 -19.27 -28.96 18.36
CA LEU A 118 -18.28 -29.54 19.26
C LEU A 118 -17.63 -30.80 18.67
N LEU A 119 -18.44 -31.77 18.22
CA LEU A 119 -17.94 -32.99 17.61
C LEU A 119 -17.24 -32.71 16.26
N PHE A 120 -17.79 -31.81 15.45
CA PHE A 120 -17.20 -31.40 14.18
C PHE A 120 -15.77 -30.87 14.36
N HIS A 121 -15.54 -30.01 15.36
CA HIS A 121 -14.21 -29.47 15.63
C HIS A 121 -13.22 -30.53 16.10
N SER A 122 -13.64 -31.55 16.83
CA SER A 122 -12.79 -32.70 17.16
C SER A 122 -12.38 -33.48 15.90
N TYR A 123 -13.32 -33.74 15.00
CA TYR A 123 -12.99 -34.38 13.71
C TYR A 123 -12.06 -33.56 12.84
N VAL A 124 -12.26 -32.22 12.75
CA VAL A 124 -11.35 -31.29 12.03
C VAL A 124 -9.94 -31.34 12.60
N ARG A 125 -9.84 -31.25 13.93
CA ARG A 125 -8.53 -31.19 14.64
C ARG A 125 -7.71 -32.46 14.41
N PHE A 126 -8.34 -33.61 14.33
CA PHE A 126 -7.67 -34.90 14.15
C PHE A 126 -7.76 -35.44 12.71
N GLY A 127 -8.17 -34.61 11.76
CA GLY A 127 -8.15 -34.95 10.34
C GLY A 127 -9.11 -36.09 9.93
N GLN A 128 -10.17 -36.30 10.70
CA GLN A 128 -11.18 -37.35 10.44
C GLN A 128 -12.14 -36.89 9.33
N THR A 129 -11.64 -36.75 8.11
CA THR A 129 -12.34 -36.10 6.98
C THR A 129 -13.68 -36.77 6.69
N ASN A 130 -13.75 -38.10 6.60
CA ASN A 130 -14.99 -38.82 6.27
C ASN A 130 -16.06 -38.65 7.36
N ALA A 131 -15.66 -38.69 8.63
CA ALA A 131 -16.56 -38.52 9.76
C ALA A 131 -17.08 -37.09 9.84
N MET A 132 -16.19 -36.12 9.59
CA MET A 132 -16.50 -34.68 9.52
C MET A 132 -17.52 -34.39 8.41
N GLU A 133 -17.28 -34.86 7.19
CA GLU A 133 -18.17 -34.68 6.04
C GLU A 133 -19.55 -35.33 6.30
N SER A 134 -19.56 -36.54 6.83
CA SER A 134 -20.80 -37.25 7.20
C SER A 134 -21.61 -36.52 8.28
N LEU A 135 -20.91 -35.97 9.28
CA LEU A 135 -21.54 -35.18 10.34
C LEU A 135 -22.11 -33.86 9.83
N ALA A 136 -21.36 -33.17 8.94
CA ALA A 136 -21.84 -31.96 8.32
C ALA A 136 -23.09 -32.18 7.47
N GLN A 137 -23.13 -33.27 6.68
CA GLN A 137 -24.30 -33.64 5.87
C GLN A 137 -25.50 -33.95 6.76
N GLU A 138 -25.33 -34.76 7.80
CA GLU A 138 -26.36 -35.06 8.77
C GLU A 138 -26.93 -33.81 9.44
N GLY A 139 -26.04 -32.88 9.84
CA GLY A 139 -26.44 -31.61 10.43
C GLY A 139 -27.24 -30.72 9.47
N ARG A 140 -26.82 -30.65 8.22
CA ARG A 140 -27.52 -29.89 7.15
C ARG A 140 -28.96 -30.42 6.95
N GLU A 141 -29.11 -31.72 6.88
CA GLU A 141 -30.42 -32.37 6.72
C GLU A 141 -31.30 -32.19 7.95
N ARG A 142 -30.72 -32.36 9.15
CA ARG A 142 -31.47 -32.29 10.41
C ARG A 142 -31.99 -30.88 10.72
N PHE A 143 -31.22 -29.86 10.44
CA PHE A 143 -31.57 -28.46 10.75
C PHE A 143 -32.16 -27.71 9.55
N ASP A 144 -32.25 -28.35 8.39
CA ASP A 144 -32.67 -27.71 7.12
C ASP A 144 -31.81 -26.45 6.78
N GLU A 145 -30.50 -26.54 7.05
CA GLU A 145 -29.53 -25.48 6.81
C GLU A 145 -28.41 -25.97 5.88
N PRO A 146 -28.56 -25.89 4.55
CA PRO A 146 -27.55 -26.38 3.60
C PRO A 146 -26.18 -25.75 3.72
N HIS A 147 -26.08 -24.56 4.32
CA HIS A 147 -24.84 -23.82 4.56
C HIS A 147 -24.18 -24.09 5.91
N LEU A 148 -24.78 -24.95 6.74
CA LEU A 148 -24.22 -25.33 8.05
C LEU A 148 -22.81 -25.90 7.86
N PHE A 149 -21.83 -25.44 8.63
CA PHE A 149 -20.40 -25.76 8.53
C PHE A 149 -19.70 -25.35 7.24
N ALA A 150 -20.33 -24.58 6.33
CA ALA A 150 -19.71 -24.22 5.05
C ALA A 150 -18.39 -23.47 5.23
N ILE A 151 -18.30 -22.53 6.18
CA ILE A 151 -17.04 -21.79 6.47
C ILE A 151 -15.97 -22.73 7.02
N ASP A 152 -16.35 -23.61 7.95
CA ASP A 152 -15.40 -24.51 8.61
C ASP A 152 -14.83 -25.53 7.60
N LEU A 153 -15.72 -26.11 6.77
CA LEU A 153 -15.33 -27.03 5.69
C LEU A 153 -14.48 -26.33 4.63
N ALA A 154 -14.88 -25.13 4.19
CA ALA A 154 -14.13 -24.40 3.19
C ALA A 154 -12.71 -24.07 3.69
N ASN A 155 -12.56 -23.61 4.92
CA ASN A 155 -11.25 -23.35 5.53
C ASN A 155 -10.42 -24.62 5.69
N TYR A 156 -11.05 -25.73 6.08
CA TYR A 156 -10.40 -27.03 6.18
C TYR A 156 -9.84 -27.49 4.83
N TYR A 157 -10.66 -27.44 3.78
CA TYR A 157 -10.23 -27.81 2.43
C TYR A 157 -9.18 -26.87 1.86
N GLN A 158 -9.30 -25.57 2.12
CA GLN A 158 -8.31 -24.58 1.71
C GLN A 158 -6.93 -24.85 2.34
N SER A 159 -6.88 -25.15 3.64
CA SER A 159 -5.63 -25.47 4.34
C SER A 159 -4.94 -26.74 3.80
N ARG A 160 -5.70 -27.61 3.14
CA ARG A 160 -5.21 -28.85 2.50
C ARG A 160 -5.06 -28.73 0.98
N GLN A 161 -5.20 -27.50 0.43
CA GLN A 161 -5.11 -27.22 -1.00
C GLN A 161 -6.13 -28.01 -1.85
N THR A 162 -7.23 -28.45 -1.25
CA THR A 162 -8.34 -29.12 -1.95
C THR A 162 -9.32 -28.03 -2.40
N TYR A 163 -8.86 -27.17 -3.32
CA TYR A 163 -9.53 -25.92 -3.68
C TYR A 163 -10.92 -26.11 -4.28
N ASP A 164 -11.15 -27.16 -5.06
CA ASP A 164 -12.47 -27.46 -5.63
C ASP A 164 -13.55 -27.62 -4.57
N ARG A 165 -13.25 -28.37 -3.50
CA ARG A 165 -14.17 -28.57 -2.38
C ARG A 165 -14.33 -27.27 -1.57
N SER A 166 -13.24 -26.57 -1.33
CA SER A 166 -13.25 -25.29 -0.62
C SER A 166 -14.17 -24.28 -1.33
N ILE A 167 -13.99 -24.08 -2.64
CA ILE A 167 -14.80 -23.15 -3.43
C ILE A 167 -16.27 -23.54 -3.38
N ARG A 168 -16.61 -24.81 -3.55
CA ARG A 168 -18.01 -25.28 -3.50
C ARG A 168 -18.68 -24.97 -2.15
N GLU A 169 -17.96 -25.10 -1.06
CA GLU A 169 -18.48 -24.75 0.27
C GLU A 169 -18.67 -23.24 0.41
N TYR A 170 -17.73 -22.43 -0.07
CA TYR A 170 -17.89 -20.97 -0.10
C TYR A 170 -19.06 -20.54 -1.00
N LEU A 171 -19.24 -21.16 -2.16
CA LEU A 171 -20.38 -20.87 -3.03
C LEU A 171 -21.71 -21.30 -2.41
N THR A 172 -21.72 -22.41 -1.65
CA THR A 172 -22.88 -22.81 -0.86
C THR A 172 -23.18 -21.77 0.22
N LEU A 173 -22.17 -21.23 0.90
CA LEU A 173 -22.33 -20.19 1.91
C LEU A 173 -23.05 -18.96 1.35
N ILE A 174 -22.55 -18.38 0.25
CA ILE A 174 -23.13 -17.14 -0.31
C ILE A 174 -24.51 -17.35 -0.92
N ARG A 175 -24.83 -18.54 -1.39
CA ARG A 175 -26.17 -18.88 -1.91
C ARG A 175 -27.26 -18.69 -0.86
N TYR A 176 -26.97 -18.96 0.40
CA TYR A 176 -27.90 -18.86 1.52
C TYR A 176 -27.65 -17.65 2.42
N GLN A 177 -26.43 -17.09 2.40
CA GLN A 177 -25.96 -16.06 3.32
C GLN A 177 -25.19 -14.98 2.53
N LYS A 178 -25.90 -14.13 1.78
CA LYS A 178 -25.29 -13.10 0.89
C LYS A 178 -24.34 -12.13 1.59
N GLN A 179 -24.52 -11.90 2.90
CA GLN A 179 -23.61 -11.02 3.68
C GLN A 179 -22.16 -11.51 3.69
N TYR A 180 -21.91 -12.78 3.37
CA TYR A 180 -20.56 -13.35 3.28
C TYR A 180 -19.93 -13.23 1.88
N LEU A 181 -20.56 -12.53 0.94
CA LEU A 181 -20.03 -12.40 -0.44
C LEU A 181 -18.60 -11.84 -0.44
N ARG A 182 -18.37 -10.72 0.25
CA ARG A 182 -17.03 -10.11 0.33
C ARG A 182 -16.00 -11.06 0.95
N TYR A 183 -16.34 -11.66 2.09
CA TYR A 183 -15.47 -12.65 2.74
C TYR A 183 -15.12 -13.81 1.81
N THR A 184 -16.13 -14.37 1.13
CA THR A 184 -15.96 -15.48 0.18
C THR A 184 -15.09 -15.08 -1.00
N THR A 185 -15.31 -13.88 -1.56
CA THR A 185 -14.48 -13.33 -2.63
C THR A 185 -13.02 -13.27 -2.21
N ASP A 186 -12.73 -12.64 -1.07
CA ASP A 186 -11.36 -12.51 -0.56
C ASP A 186 -10.70 -13.89 -0.37
N ARG A 187 -11.44 -14.87 0.16
CA ARG A 187 -10.90 -16.22 0.39
C ARG A 187 -10.60 -16.97 -0.92
N ILE A 188 -11.48 -16.87 -1.91
CA ILE A 188 -11.26 -17.49 -3.23
C ILE A 188 -10.08 -16.79 -3.95
N LEU A 189 -10.01 -15.46 -3.87
CA LEU A 189 -8.90 -14.70 -4.47
C LEU A 189 -7.55 -15.03 -3.82
N ILE A 190 -7.49 -15.30 -2.51
CA ILE A 190 -6.25 -15.78 -1.85
C ILE A 190 -5.82 -17.15 -2.42
N MET A 191 -6.74 -18.04 -2.76
CA MET A 191 -6.37 -19.32 -3.38
C MET A 191 -5.69 -19.14 -4.75
N SER A 192 -6.00 -18.05 -5.48
CA SER A 192 -5.37 -17.75 -6.77
C SER A 192 -3.90 -17.27 -6.68
N ASP A 193 -3.36 -17.10 -5.47
CA ASP A 193 -1.91 -16.88 -5.29
C ASP A 193 -1.10 -18.12 -5.68
N ASP A 194 -1.73 -19.30 -5.60
CA ASP A 194 -1.21 -20.54 -6.16
C ASP A 194 -1.62 -20.66 -7.65
N THR A 195 -0.69 -20.42 -8.54
CA THR A 195 -0.94 -20.45 -9.99
C THR A 195 -1.47 -21.80 -10.49
N THR A 196 -1.15 -22.90 -9.80
CA THR A 196 -1.65 -24.24 -10.16
C THR A 196 -3.17 -24.39 -9.95
N SER A 197 -3.75 -23.53 -9.13
CA SER A 197 -5.19 -23.49 -8.85
C SER A 197 -6.02 -22.77 -9.93
N HIS A 198 -5.39 -21.96 -10.81
CA HIS A 198 -6.09 -21.05 -11.72
C HIS A 198 -7.10 -21.74 -12.62
N THR A 199 -6.72 -22.85 -13.28
CA THR A 199 -7.63 -23.60 -14.17
C THR A 199 -8.83 -24.16 -13.42
N LEU A 200 -8.62 -24.62 -12.20
CA LEU A 200 -9.67 -25.16 -11.34
C LEU A 200 -10.63 -24.07 -10.87
N ILE A 201 -10.08 -22.94 -10.40
CA ILE A 201 -10.88 -21.78 -9.97
C ILE A 201 -11.73 -21.27 -11.13
N ASP A 202 -11.10 -21.02 -12.29
CA ASP A 202 -11.78 -20.55 -13.51
C ASP A 202 -12.95 -21.46 -13.90
N SER A 203 -12.68 -22.78 -14.06
CA SER A 203 -13.71 -23.73 -14.47
C SER A 203 -14.86 -23.85 -13.48
N THR A 204 -14.56 -23.81 -12.18
CA THR A 204 -15.59 -23.92 -11.12
C THR A 204 -16.45 -22.67 -11.07
N LEU A 205 -15.83 -21.48 -11.11
CA LEU A 205 -16.56 -20.21 -11.07
C LEU A 205 -17.39 -19.99 -12.34
N ARG A 206 -16.89 -20.32 -13.53
CA ARG A 206 -17.65 -20.23 -14.79
C ARG A 206 -18.91 -21.07 -14.74
N MET A 207 -18.80 -22.33 -14.32
CA MET A 207 -19.94 -23.24 -14.26
C MET A 207 -21.06 -22.75 -13.34
N GLU A 208 -20.68 -22.08 -12.22
CA GLU A 208 -21.65 -21.58 -11.24
C GLU A 208 -22.11 -20.15 -11.53
N SER A 209 -21.31 -19.34 -12.25
CA SER A 209 -21.65 -17.96 -12.61
C SER A 209 -22.87 -17.86 -13.51
N GLU A 210 -23.09 -18.85 -14.39
CA GLU A 210 -24.27 -18.91 -15.25
C GLU A 210 -25.60 -18.94 -14.46
N LYS A 211 -25.55 -19.34 -13.20
CA LYS A 211 -26.72 -19.49 -12.34
C LYS A 211 -26.83 -18.45 -11.23
N ASN A 212 -25.75 -17.72 -10.96
CA ASN A 212 -25.68 -16.83 -9.80
C ASN A 212 -24.80 -15.61 -10.10
N GLN A 213 -25.41 -14.42 -10.13
CA GLN A 213 -24.74 -13.14 -10.37
C GLN A 213 -23.67 -12.83 -9.30
N ASP A 214 -23.87 -13.25 -8.05
CA ASP A 214 -22.86 -13.06 -6.99
C ASP A 214 -21.55 -13.81 -7.33
N VAL A 215 -21.64 -14.95 -8.05
CA VAL A 215 -20.47 -15.70 -8.52
C VAL A 215 -19.80 -15.02 -9.72
N GLN A 216 -20.56 -14.32 -10.56
CA GLN A 216 -19.95 -13.50 -11.64
C GLN A 216 -19.07 -12.39 -11.08
N ILE A 217 -19.46 -11.77 -9.96
CA ILE A 217 -18.63 -10.77 -9.27
C ILE A 217 -17.31 -11.40 -8.80
N ILE A 218 -17.35 -12.62 -8.25
CA ILE A 218 -16.13 -13.33 -7.82
C ILE A 218 -15.25 -13.66 -9.04
N LEU A 219 -15.86 -14.09 -10.13
CA LEU A 219 -15.15 -14.44 -11.38
C LEU A 219 -14.50 -13.20 -12.01
N ALA A 220 -15.18 -12.04 -12.00
CA ALA A 220 -14.61 -10.77 -12.44
C ALA A 220 -13.38 -10.39 -11.60
N GLY A 221 -13.47 -10.51 -10.27
CA GLY A 221 -12.36 -10.27 -9.35
C GLY A 221 -11.19 -11.24 -9.57
N PHE A 222 -11.47 -12.52 -9.85
CA PHE A 222 -10.45 -13.51 -10.19
C PHE A 222 -9.71 -13.15 -11.49
N TYR A 223 -10.44 -12.78 -12.54
CA TYR A 223 -9.80 -12.34 -13.79
C TYR A 223 -8.97 -11.08 -13.62
N TYR A 224 -9.47 -10.11 -12.85
CA TYR A 224 -8.70 -8.91 -12.56
C TYR A 224 -7.39 -9.25 -11.83
N LYS A 225 -7.47 -10.01 -10.74
CA LYS A 225 -6.31 -10.40 -9.93
C LYS A 225 -5.26 -11.21 -10.71
N THR A 226 -5.70 -12.02 -11.67
CA THR A 226 -4.81 -12.86 -12.50
C THR A 226 -4.32 -12.15 -13.77
N GLY A 227 -4.61 -10.85 -13.93
CA GLY A 227 -4.16 -10.05 -15.07
C GLY A 227 -4.97 -10.26 -16.38
N HIS A 228 -6.09 -10.97 -16.32
CA HIS A 228 -6.99 -11.19 -17.45
C HIS A 228 -8.04 -10.06 -17.54
N PHE A 229 -7.57 -8.81 -17.67
CA PHE A 229 -8.40 -7.60 -17.53
C PHE A 229 -9.54 -7.52 -18.55
N GLU A 230 -9.34 -7.98 -19.79
CA GLU A 230 -10.42 -8.03 -20.81
C GLU A 230 -11.55 -8.98 -20.36
N ASN A 231 -11.20 -10.15 -19.83
CA ASN A 231 -12.21 -11.08 -19.30
C ASN A 231 -12.93 -10.50 -18.07
N ALA A 232 -12.21 -9.77 -17.21
CA ALA A 232 -12.84 -9.07 -16.09
C ALA A 232 -13.86 -8.04 -16.57
N LEU A 233 -13.51 -7.23 -17.58
CA LEU A 233 -14.44 -6.27 -18.20
C LEU A 233 -15.67 -6.96 -18.77
N LEU A 234 -15.51 -8.06 -19.49
CA LEU A 234 -16.64 -8.82 -20.04
C LEU A 234 -17.58 -9.33 -18.93
N GLN A 235 -17.04 -9.82 -17.82
CA GLN A 235 -17.88 -10.22 -16.67
C GLN A 235 -18.63 -9.03 -16.06
N HIS A 236 -17.99 -7.88 -15.92
CA HIS A 236 -18.66 -6.66 -15.46
C HIS A 236 -19.79 -6.25 -16.41
N ILE A 237 -19.60 -6.35 -17.73
CA ILE A 237 -20.63 -6.08 -18.74
C ILE A 237 -21.82 -7.04 -18.59
N GLU A 238 -21.58 -8.32 -18.39
CA GLU A 238 -22.64 -9.32 -18.17
C GLU A 238 -23.44 -9.07 -16.88
N ILE A 239 -22.78 -8.61 -15.82
CA ILE A 239 -23.43 -8.23 -14.55
C ILE A 239 -24.32 -7.01 -14.75
N GLY A 240 -23.88 -6.05 -15.57
CA GLY A 240 -24.62 -4.82 -15.89
C GLY A 240 -24.52 -3.73 -14.82
N VAL A 241 -25.36 -2.69 -15.01
CA VAL A 241 -25.49 -1.51 -14.13
C VAL A 241 -26.96 -1.36 -13.77
N ILE A 242 -27.36 -1.85 -12.60
CA ILE A 242 -28.78 -1.90 -12.18
C ILE A 242 -29.07 -0.92 -11.04
N ASN A 243 -28.09 -0.67 -10.17
CA ASN A 243 -28.26 0.11 -8.95
C ASN A 243 -26.98 0.86 -8.58
N SER A 244 -27.02 1.67 -7.51
CA SER A 244 -25.89 2.48 -7.06
C SER A 244 -24.67 1.66 -6.58
N ASP A 245 -24.88 0.43 -6.09
CA ASP A 245 -23.76 -0.45 -5.71
C ASP A 245 -23.03 -0.96 -6.96
N ASP A 246 -23.75 -1.19 -8.05
CA ASP A 246 -23.15 -1.53 -9.34
C ASP A 246 -22.33 -0.36 -9.90
N ILE A 247 -22.87 0.87 -9.84
CA ILE A 247 -22.13 2.07 -10.25
C ILE A 247 -20.82 2.19 -9.48
N ARG A 248 -20.86 1.98 -8.15
CA ARG A 248 -19.65 2.01 -7.30
C ARG A 248 -18.64 0.93 -7.72
N ARG A 249 -19.09 -0.29 -7.96
CA ARG A 249 -18.25 -1.39 -8.43
C ARG A 249 -17.58 -1.07 -9.77
N TRP A 250 -18.33 -0.49 -10.71
CA TRP A 250 -17.80 -0.07 -12.00
C TRP A 250 -16.78 1.06 -11.88
N LEU A 251 -17.04 2.07 -11.04
CA LEU A 251 -16.09 3.15 -10.74
C LEU A 251 -14.78 2.59 -10.18
N GLU A 252 -14.87 1.70 -9.19
CA GLU A 252 -13.70 1.05 -8.59
C GLU A 252 -12.93 0.22 -9.62
N PHE A 253 -13.61 -0.60 -10.41
CA PHE A 253 -12.98 -1.40 -11.45
C PHE A 253 -12.28 -0.53 -12.51
N SER A 254 -12.94 0.52 -12.99
CA SER A 254 -12.40 1.42 -14.00
C SER A 254 -11.18 2.19 -13.49
N ALA A 255 -11.21 2.64 -12.23
CA ALA A 255 -10.08 3.31 -11.59
C ALA A 255 -8.90 2.34 -11.39
N ASN A 256 -9.17 1.11 -10.94
CA ASN A 256 -8.14 0.08 -10.77
C ASN A 256 -7.45 -0.29 -12.11
N LEU A 257 -8.16 -0.23 -13.22
CA LEU A 257 -7.55 -0.42 -14.56
C LEU A 257 -6.55 0.71 -14.90
N ILE A 258 -6.75 1.93 -14.41
CA ILE A 258 -5.76 3.02 -14.55
C ILE A 258 -4.47 2.67 -13.78
N GLU A 259 -4.63 2.21 -12.53
CA GLU A 259 -3.48 1.80 -11.69
C GLU A 259 -2.66 0.67 -12.34
N GLU A 260 -3.35 -0.27 -12.98
CA GLU A 260 -2.75 -1.37 -13.74
C GLU A 260 -2.26 -0.94 -15.14
N LYS A 261 -2.33 0.34 -15.48
CA LYS A 261 -1.93 0.92 -16.77
C LYS A 261 -2.70 0.36 -17.97
N GLN A 262 -3.92 -0.12 -17.74
CA GLN A 262 -4.83 -0.64 -18.76
C GLN A 262 -5.77 0.47 -19.25
N TYR A 263 -5.18 1.56 -19.76
CA TYR A 263 -5.90 2.81 -20.05
C TYR A 263 -7.04 2.65 -21.05
N GLU A 264 -6.82 1.90 -22.15
CA GLU A 264 -7.85 1.64 -23.16
C GLU A 264 -9.06 0.87 -22.58
N LEU A 265 -8.78 -0.12 -21.73
CA LEU A 265 -9.83 -0.87 -21.04
C LEU A 265 -10.57 -0.01 -20.02
N SER A 266 -9.85 0.86 -19.32
CA SER A 266 -10.46 1.83 -18.41
C SER A 266 -11.40 2.78 -19.14
N VAL A 267 -10.97 3.34 -20.29
CA VAL A 267 -11.81 4.20 -21.14
C VAL A 267 -13.08 3.46 -21.58
N ARG A 268 -12.94 2.23 -22.09
CA ARG A 268 -14.07 1.38 -22.49
C ARG A 268 -15.03 1.11 -21.32
N SER A 269 -14.47 0.86 -20.14
CA SER A 269 -15.23 0.62 -18.91
C SER A 269 -16.06 1.85 -18.49
N TYR A 270 -15.45 3.05 -18.49
CA TYR A 270 -16.17 4.30 -18.18
C TYR A 270 -17.24 4.62 -19.21
N HIS A 271 -16.98 4.42 -20.49
CA HIS A 271 -17.99 4.61 -21.54
C HIS A 271 -19.19 3.68 -21.34
N HIS A 272 -18.91 2.37 -21.10
CA HIS A 272 -19.99 1.43 -20.83
C HIS A 272 -20.82 1.82 -19.61
N LEU A 273 -20.18 2.31 -18.55
CA LEU A 273 -20.89 2.81 -17.36
C LEU A 273 -21.78 4.02 -17.72
N LEU A 274 -21.24 5.02 -18.43
CA LEU A 274 -22.00 6.22 -18.84
C LEU A 274 -23.20 5.90 -19.74
N GLU A 275 -23.08 4.92 -20.62
CA GLU A 275 -24.14 4.52 -21.55
C GLU A 275 -25.26 3.73 -20.87
N ASN A 276 -24.96 3.03 -19.76
CA ASN A 276 -25.89 2.10 -19.13
C ASN A 276 -26.40 2.52 -17.75
N MET A 277 -25.85 3.59 -17.15
CA MET A 277 -26.34 4.06 -15.86
C MET A 277 -27.55 4.99 -16.06
N GLU A 278 -28.58 4.77 -15.25
CA GLU A 278 -29.78 5.65 -15.18
C GLU A 278 -29.64 6.72 -14.07
N GLU A 279 -28.41 7.13 -13.76
CA GLU A 279 -28.14 8.05 -12.67
C GLU A 279 -28.29 9.51 -13.12
N THR A 280 -28.90 10.33 -12.26
CA THR A 280 -29.15 11.76 -12.51
C THR A 280 -28.46 12.69 -11.50
N ASP A 281 -27.85 12.15 -10.43
CA ASP A 281 -27.09 12.99 -9.47
C ASP A 281 -25.82 13.54 -10.16
N PRO A 282 -25.70 14.88 -10.31
CA PRO A 282 -24.56 15.51 -10.95
C PRO A 282 -23.21 15.15 -10.30
N ARG A 283 -23.20 14.76 -9.03
CA ARG A 283 -21.97 14.35 -8.33
C ARG A 283 -21.48 13.01 -8.83
N ILE A 284 -22.36 12.02 -8.92
CA ILE A 284 -22.01 10.67 -9.42
C ILE A 284 -21.62 10.76 -10.91
N ILE A 285 -22.39 11.48 -11.72
CA ILE A 285 -22.04 11.74 -13.12
C ILE A 285 -20.65 12.40 -13.19
N GLY A 286 -20.40 13.38 -12.33
CA GLY A 286 -19.12 14.09 -12.24
C GLY A 286 -17.94 13.16 -11.91
N ASP A 287 -18.11 12.23 -10.99
CA ASP A 287 -17.08 11.27 -10.61
C ASP A 287 -16.75 10.32 -11.79
N VAL A 288 -17.77 9.85 -12.52
CA VAL A 288 -17.58 9.00 -13.70
C VAL A 288 -16.84 9.76 -14.81
N LEU A 289 -17.27 11.00 -15.09
CA LEU A 289 -16.66 11.84 -16.13
C LEU A 289 -15.23 12.25 -15.77
N LEU A 290 -14.94 12.54 -14.50
CA LEU A 290 -13.57 12.82 -14.04
C LEU A 290 -12.66 11.59 -14.16
N GLY A 291 -13.16 10.42 -13.81
CA GLY A 291 -12.40 9.17 -13.96
C GLY A 291 -12.07 8.87 -15.43
N LEU A 292 -13.04 9.07 -16.33
CA LEU A 292 -12.79 8.96 -17.78
C LEU A 292 -11.74 9.98 -18.26
N GLY A 293 -11.84 11.22 -17.78
CA GLY A 293 -10.87 12.27 -18.09
C GLY A 293 -9.46 11.90 -17.61
N GLN A 294 -9.32 11.29 -16.43
CA GLN A 294 -8.05 10.80 -15.92
C GLN A 294 -7.51 9.65 -16.81
N ALA A 295 -8.35 8.73 -17.24
CA ALA A 295 -7.93 7.65 -18.13
C ALA A 295 -7.42 8.16 -19.49
N TYR A 296 -7.98 9.25 -20.01
CA TYR A 296 -7.45 9.93 -21.19
C TYR A 296 -6.11 10.65 -20.88
N GLU A 297 -6.02 11.35 -19.75
CA GLU A 297 -4.86 12.13 -19.34
C GLU A 297 -3.61 11.24 -19.19
N GLU A 298 -3.75 10.05 -18.62
CA GLU A 298 -2.66 9.08 -18.44
C GLU A 298 -2.07 8.55 -19.78
N GLN A 299 -2.78 8.73 -20.90
CA GLN A 299 -2.32 8.36 -22.23
C GLN A 299 -1.55 9.47 -22.95
N ILE A 300 -1.61 10.72 -22.44
CA ILE A 300 -0.96 11.86 -23.10
C ILE A 300 0.56 11.72 -23.06
N VAL A 301 1.12 11.31 -21.92
CA VAL A 301 2.55 11.28 -21.69
C VAL A 301 3.09 9.86 -21.88
N GLN A 302 3.92 9.67 -22.89
CA GLN A 302 4.67 8.42 -23.04
C GLN A 302 5.73 8.35 -21.92
N LYS A 303 5.68 7.28 -21.10
CA LYS A 303 6.58 7.12 -19.96
C LYS A 303 8.03 6.99 -20.43
N LYS A 304 8.87 7.92 -20.01
CA LYS A 304 10.33 7.75 -20.08
C LYS A 304 10.77 6.72 -19.02
N THR A 305 11.92 6.10 -19.26
CA THR A 305 12.54 5.16 -18.32
C THR A 305 12.83 5.86 -16.98
N GLU A 306 12.22 5.40 -15.89
CA GLU A 306 12.44 5.96 -14.56
C GLU A 306 13.79 5.50 -13.99
N LEU A 307 14.58 6.45 -13.47
CA LEU A 307 15.79 6.18 -12.71
C LEU A 307 15.43 5.73 -11.28
N GLN A 308 16.14 4.72 -10.75
CA GLN A 308 15.84 4.14 -9.43
C GLN A 308 16.70 4.69 -8.29
N PHE A 309 17.96 5.06 -8.58
CA PHE A 309 18.94 5.35 -7.55
C PHE A 309 19.18 6.85 -7.34
N VAL A 310 18.97 7.67 -8.36
CA VAL A 310 19.24 9.11 -8.28
C VAL A 310 17.96 9.89 -8.10
N LYS A 311 17.45 9.87 -6.88
CA LYS A 311 16.14 10.45 -6.53
C LYS A 311 16.22 11.76 -5.75
N TRP A 312 17.43 12.20 -5.35
CA TRP A 312 17.57 13.35 -4.46
C TRP A 312 16.88 14.63 -5.00
N PHE A 313 17.12 14.99 -6.25
CA PHE A 313 16.44 16.15 -6.86
C PHE A 313 14.93 15.97 -7.03
N PRO A 314 14.42 14.81 -7.48
CA PRO A 314 12.97 14.56 -7.53
C PRO A 314 12.28 14.50 -6.17
N GLU A 315 12.96 14.05 -5.12
CA GLU A 315 12.37 13.87 -3.79
C GLU A 315 12.54 15.09 -2.88
N ASN A 316 13.43 16.04 -3.21
CA ASN A 316 13.63 17.27 -2.42
C ASN A 316 12.73 18.39 -2.95
N ASP A 317 11.83 18.91 -2.11
CA ASP A 317 10.82 19.89 -2.48
C ASP A 317 11.38 21.25 -2.94
N PHE A 318 12.60 21.60 -2.57
CA PHE A 318 13.29 22.79 -3.10
C PHE A 318 13.67 22.65 -4.57
N PHE A 319 13.97 21.44 -5.03
CA PHE A 319 14.50 21.14 -6.35
C PHE A 319 13.55 20.31 -7.22
N HIS A 320 12.50 19.76 -6.61
CA HIS A 320 11.47 19.05 -7.36
C HIS A 320 10.69 20.01 -8.26
N HIS A 321 10.77 19.78 -9.57
CA HIS A 321 10.00 20.52 -10.55
C HIS A 321 9.25 19.55 -11.46
N GLN A 322 7.95 19.67 -11.52
CA GLN A 322 7.15 19.00 -12.54
C GLN A 322 7.55 19.42 -13.96
N PHE A 323 8.21 20.56 -14.06
CA PHE A 323 8.61 21.20 -15.30
C PHE A 323 9.95 20.75 -15.89
N VAL A 324 10.72 19.93 -15.19
CA VAL A 324 12.02 19.45 -15.68
C VAL A 324 11.88 18.32 -16.70
N LYS A 325 10.75 17.59 -16.65
CA LYS A 325 10.48 16.53 -17.60
C LYS A 325 9.93 17.15 -18.90
N ILE A 326 10.67 17.02 -20.01
CA ILE A 326 10.13 17.30 -21.35
C ILE A 326 9.31 16.05 -21.73
N PRO A 327 7.97 16.10 -21.64
CA PRO A 327 7.16 14.93 -21.92
C PRO A 327 7.16 14.66 -23.43
N ASN A 328 7.27 13.40 -23.82
CA ASN A 328 6.91 12.99 -25.16
C ASN A 328 5.38 12.91 -25.22
N ILE A 329 4.77 13.90 -25.86
CA ILE A 329 3.32 14.12 -25.88
C ILE A 329 2.72 13.39 -27.08
N ALA A 330 1.64 12.65 -26.84
CA ALA A 330 0.81 12.09 -27.89
C ALA A 330 -0.31 13.11 -28.22
N ASP A 331 -0.33 13.60 -29.46
CA ASP A 331 -1.23 14.70 -29.88
C ASP A 331 -2.71 14.31 -29.79
N ASP A 332 -3.09 13.12 -30.26
CA ASP A 332 -4.48 12.65 -30.26
C ASP A 332 -5.04 12.50 -28.82
N PRO A 333 -4.35 11.83 -27.87
CA PRO A 333 -4.78 11.78 -26.48
C PRO A 333 -4.89 13.16 -25.81
N LEU A 334 -3.96 14.08 -26.09
CA LEU A 334 -4.02 15.44 -25.57
C LEU A 334 -5.29 16.17 -26.05
N ALA A 335 -5.57 16.13 -27.35
CA ALA A 335 -6.76 16.76 -27.94
C ALA A 335 -8.05 16.17 -27.36
N ASN A 336 -8.14 14.85 -27.30
CA ASN A 336 -9.29 14.14 -26.73
C ASN A 336 -9.54 14.50 -25.26
N THR A 337 -8.48 14.60 -24.46
CA THR A 337 -8.57 14.99 -23.05
C THR A 337 -9.11 16.41 -22.88
N ILE A 338 -8.59 17.36 -23.66
CA ILE A 338 -9.04 18.75 -23.61
C ILE A 338 -10.52 18.85 -24.02
N GLU A 339 -10.92 18.21 -25.12
CA GLU A 339 -12.31 18.19 -25.59
C GLU A 339 -13.25 17.58 -24.53
N HIS A 340 -12.85 16.46 -23.94
CA HIS A 340 -13.61 15.81 -22.88
C HIS A 340 -13.78 16.74 -21.66
N TYR A 341 -12.73 17.36 -21.17
CA TYR A 341 -12.82 18.30 -20.05
C TYR A 341 -13.68 19.53 -20.38
N GLN A 342 -13.62 20.05 -21.60
CA GLN A 342 -14.49 21.12 -22.04
C GLN A 342 -15.97 20.69 -22.08
N SER A 343 -16.24 19.45 -22.47
CA SER A 343 -17.61 18.89 -22.46
C SER A 343 -18.18 18.79 -21.04
N ILE A 344 -17.36 18.41 -20.05
CA ILE A 344 -17.75 18.39 -18.63
C ILE A 344 -18.15 19.80 -18.16
N LEU A 345 -17.33 20.80 -18.49
CA LEU A 345 -17.59 22.19 -18.11
C LEU A 345 -18.87 22.78 -18.75
N ALA A 346 -19.24 22.27 -19.93
CA ALA A 346 -20.48 22.64 -20.59
C ALA A 346 -21.72 21.94 -19.97
N LEU A 347 -21.53 20.72 -19.45
CA LEU A 347 -22.61 19.87 -18.93
C LEU A 347 -22.94 20.16 -17.46
N LEU A 348 -21.92 20.32 -16.61
CA LEU A 348 -22.08 20.36 -15.15
C LEU A 348 -22.08 21.80 -14.60
N PRO A 349 -22.90 22.08 -13.55
CA PRO A 349 -22.86 23.35 -12.85
C PRO A 349 -21.56 23.53 -12.05
N LYS A 350 -21.30 24.76 -11.59
CA LYS A 350 -20.17 25.07 -10.72
C LYS A 350 -20.20 24.21 -9.47
N SER A 351 -19.11 23.52 -9.23
CA SER A 351 -18.93 22.55 -8.14
C SER A 351 -17.45 22.24 -7.95
N ASN A 352 -17.11 21.43 -6.94
CA ASN A 352 -15.76 20.91 -6.80
C ASN A 352 -15.30 20.09 -8.03
N THR A 353 -16.22 19.36 -8.67
CA THR A 353 -15.95 18.62 -9.92
C THR A 353 -15.48 19.56 -11.03
N THR A 354 -16.24 20.63 -11.33
CA THR A 354 -15.83 21.60 -12.36
C THR A 354 -14.60 22.41 -11.97
N ALA A 355 -14.38 22.65 -10.67
CA ALA A 355 -13.12 23.21 -10.18
C ALA A 355 -11.93 22.28 -10.45
N THR A 356 -12.10 20.98 -10.22
CA THR A 356 -11.07 19.96 -10.54
C THR A 356 -10.76 19.93 -12.04
N VAL A 357 -11.79 19.99 -12.88
CA VAL A 357 -11.60 20.03 -14.35
C VAL A 357 -10.82 21.28 -14.78
N HIS A 358 -11.19 22.46 -14.28
CA HIS A 358 -10.43 23.68 -14.55
C HIS A 358 -8.98 23.58 -14.06
N PHE A 359 -8.75 23.00 -12.89
CA PHE A 359 -7.41 22.77 -12.36
C PHE A 359 -6.61 21.84 -13.28
N ARG A 360 -7.18 20.70 -13.70
CA ARG A 360 -6.53 19.76 -14.62
C ARG A 360 -6.19 20.40 -15.98
N LEU A 361 -7.11 21.17 -16.55
CA LEU A 361 -6.82 21.95 -17.75
C LEU A 361 -5.65 22.92 -17.53
N GLY A 362 -5.60 23.59 -16.37
CA GLY A 362 -4.47 24.45 -16.01
C GLY A 362 -3.14 23.70 -15.93
N GLU A 363 -3.12 22.48 -15.35
CA GLU A 363 -1.93 21.61 -15.31
C GLU A 363 -1.48 21.20 -16.73
N ILE A 364 -2.41 20.78 -17.57
CA ILE A 364 -2.13 20.45 -18.99
C ILE A 364 -1.52 21.67 -19.71
N GLN A 365 -2.13 22.84 -19.56
CA GLN A 365 -1.65 24.07 -20.20
C GLN A 365 -0.27 24.48 -19.69
N ALA A 366 -0.04 24.45 -18.36
CA ALA A 366 1.24 24.85 -17.78
C ALA A 366 2.36 23.85 -18.10
N ILE A 367 2.10 22.54 -17.91
CA ILE A 367 3.15 21.51 -17.91
C ILE A 367 3.39 20.95 -19.33
N LEU A 368 2.31 20.62 -20.05
CA LEU A 368 2.42 19.94 -21.34
C LEU A 368 2.49 20.94 -22.50
N MET A 369 1.68 21.99 -22.46
CA MET A 369 1.61 22.98 -23.54
C MET A 369 2.55 24.18 -23.31
N GLN A 370 3.07 24.36 -22.10
CA GLN A 370 3.86 25.53 -21.69
C GLN A 370 3.13 26.87 -21.91
N ASP A 371 1.80 26.83 -21.90
CA ASP A 371 0.93 28.00 -22.00
C ASP A 371 0.60 28.55 -20.59
N MET A 372 1.52 29.38 -20.05
CA MET A 372 1.36 29.98 -18.72
C MET A 372 0.17 30.93 -18.64
N HIS A 373 -0.21 31.59 -19.75
CA HIS A 373 -1.35 32.48 -19.78
C HIS A 373 -2.66 31.73 -19.71
N GLY A 374 -2.84 30.69 -20.53
CA GLY A 374 -3.98 29.79 -20.48
C GLY A 374 -4.13 29.13 -19.12
N ALA A 375 -3.03 28.61 -18.58
CA ALA A 375 -2.98 27.99 -17.25
C ALA A 375 -3.49 28.94 -16.15
N LYS A 376 -3.07 30.21 -16.15
CA LYS A 376 -3.54 31.21 -15.20
C LYS A 376 -5.05 31.40 -15.29
N ILE A 377 -5.59 31.51 -16.50
CA ILE A 377 -7.04 31.65 -16.73
C ILE A 377 -7.79 30.44 -16.17
N SER A 378 -7.29 29.23 -16.43
CA SER A 378 -7.89 27.98 -15.95
C SER A 378 -7.84 27.88 -14.42
N TYR A 379 -6.71 28.19 -13.77
CA TYR A 379 -6.62 28.20 -12.30
C TYR A 379 -7.54 29.24 -11.65
N GLU A 380 -7.64 30.45 -12.22
CA GLU A 380 -8.57 31.47 -11.74
C GLU A 380 -10.05 31.03 -11.92
N ALA A 381 -10.36 30.31 -12.99
CA ALA A 381 -11.68 29.73 -13.20
C ALA A 381 -11.97 28.62 -12.19
N ALA A 382 -10.97 27.80 -11.86
CA ALA A 382 -11.07 26.78 -10.83
C ALA A 382 -11.43 27.39 -9.46
N LEU A 383 -10.77 28.46 -9.03
CA LEU A 383 -11.12 29.18 -7.79
C LEU A 383 -12.57 29.71 -7.79
N LYS A 384 -13.07 30.18 -8.95
CA LYS A 384 -14.45 30.68 -9.10
C LYS A 384 -15.51 29.57 -9.13
N ALA A 385 -15.11 28.31 -9.30
CA ALA A 385 -16.00 27.16 -9.35
C ALA A 385 -16.27 26.52 -7.98
N GLN A 386 -15.84 27.14 -6.88
CA GLN A 386 -16.05 26.68 -5.49
C GLN A 386 -15.33 25.35 -5.17
N PRO A 387 -14.02 25.30 -5.28
CA PRO A 387 -13.24 24.12 -4.90
C PRO A 387 -13.34 23.84 -3.39
N HIS A 388 -13.14 22.59 -3.00
CA HIS A 388 -12.88 22.24 -1.61
C HIS A 388 -11.51 22.77 -1.17
N PHE A 389 -11.31 22.95 0.13
CA PHE A 389 -10.14 23.56 0.74
C PHE A 389 -8.80 23.02 0.23
N ASP A 390 -8.67 21.69 0.12
CA ASP A 390 -7.42 21.07 -0.34
C ASP A 390 -7.11 21.40 -1.81
N LEU A 391 -8.13 21.41 -2.65
CA LEU A 391 -7.98 21.79 -4.05
C LEU A 391 -7.72 23.30 -4.19
N GLU A 392 -8.39 24.13 -3.39
CA GLU A 392 -8.15 25.58 -3.35
C GLU A 392 -6.69 25.88 -3.02
N ASN A 393 -6.12 25.22 -2.02
CA ASN A 393 -4.72 25.37 -1.66
C ASN A 393 -3.78 24.98 -2.81
N LYS A 394 -4.02 23.84 -3.47
CA LYS A 394 -3.24 23.42 -4.64
C LYS A 394 -3.30 24.47 -5.76
N ILE A 395 -4.50 24.98 -6.08
CA ILE A 395 -4.66 26.00 -7.11
C ILE A 395 -3.88 27.28 -6.76
N ARG A 396 -3.95 27.74 -5.51
CA ARG A 396 -3.21 28.92 -5.05
C ARG A 396 -1.70 28.74 -5.19
N ILE A 397 -1.18 27.57 -4.80
CA ILE A 397 0.25 27.23 -4.98
C ILE A 397 0.62 27.31 -6.46
N ARG A 398 -0.21 26.74 -7.35
CA ARG A 398 0.05 26.78 -8.80
C ARG A 398 0.05 28.19 -9.39
N ILE A 399 -0.85 29.06 -8.93
CA ILE A 399 -0.84 30.49 -9.32
C ILE A 399 0.48 31.15 -8.90
N GLY A 400 0.96 30.88 -7.70
CA GLY A 400 2.27 31.37 -7.24
C GLY A 400 3.44 30.76 -8.03
N ASP A 401 3.39 29.47 -8.38
CA ASP A 401 4.38 28.81 -9.22
C ASP A 401 4.47 29.44 -10.62
N LEU A 402 3.36 29.93 -11.19
CA LEU A 402 3.38 30.68 -12.45
C LEU A 402 4.19 31.99 -12.34
N LEU A 403 4.20 32.65 -11.17
CA LEU A 403 5.04 33.85 -10.96
C LEU A 403 6.53 33.48 -10.93
N LEU A 404 6.87 32.34 -10.31
CA LEU A 404 8.25 31.83 -10.32
C LEU A 404 8.70 31.47 -11.74
N SER A 405 7.83 30.81 -12.51
CA SER A 405 8.10 30.42 -13.90
C SER A 405 8.21 31.64 -14.85
N ALA A 406 7.53 32.73 -14.52
CA ALA A 406 7.68 33.99 -15.24
C ALA A 406 8.93 34.79 -14.85
N GLY A 407 9.69 34.36 -13.83
CA GLY A 407 10.83 35.12 -13.29
C GLY A 407 10.44 36.32 -12.42
N HIS A 408 9.17 36.40 -11.99
CA HIS A 408 8.65 37.50 -11.16
C HIS A 408 8.87 37.21 -9.67
N TYR A 409 10.12 36.99 -9.25
CA TYR A 409 10.48 36.51 -7.92
C TYR A 409 10.03 37.41 -6.77
N THR A 410 10.04 38.71 -6.95
CA THR A 410 9.55 39.66 -5.94
C THR A 410 8.05 39.58 -5.76
N GLU A 411 7.30 39.39 -6.84
CA GLU A 411 5.85 39.18 -6.77
C GLU A 411 5.52 37.84 -6.17
N ALA A 412 6.24 36.78 -6.56
CA ALA A 412 6.09 35.42 -6.00
C ALA A 412 6.37 35.42 -4.49
N LYS A 413 7.45 36.08 -4.04
CA LYS A 413 7.76 36.23 -2.62
C LYS A 413 6.59 36.85 -1.84
N ASN A 414 6.07 37.98 -2.33
CA ASN A 414 4.97 38.67 -1.67
C ASN A 414 3.68 37.84 -1.67
N TYR A 415 3.44 37.10 -2.73
CA TYR A 415 2.30 36.20 -2.85
C TYR A 415 2.38 35.09 -1.82
N PHE A 416 3.48 34.36 -1.76
CA PHE A 416 3.64 33.26 -0.82
C PHE A 416 3.75 33.70 0.65
N ASP A 417 4.28 34.90 0.92
CA ASP A 417 4.31 35.47 2.25
C ASP A 417 2.89 35.79 2.78
N GLN A 418 2.02 36.32 1.91
CA GLN A 418 0.63 36.65 2.26
C GLN A 418 -0.24 35.42 2.42
N GLU A 419 -0.10 34.42 1.55
CA GLU A 419 -0.90 33.19 1.59
C GLU A 419 -0.42 32.21 2.69
N SER A 420 0.84 32.26 3.09
CA SER A 420 1.37 31.43 4.19
C SER A 420 0.90 31.85 5.58
N LEU A 421 0.22 33.01 5.71
CA LEU A 421 -0.19 33.61 6.97
C LEU A 421 -1.71 33.74 7.15
N PRO A 422 -2.52 32.67 7.22
CA PRO A 422 -3.85 32.79 7.82
C PRO A 422 -3.70 32.72 9.34
N GLY A 423 -3.47 33.85 10.01
CA GLY A 423 -3.84 34.09 11.41
C GLY A 423 -3.12 33.34 12.53
N ASN A 424 -2.18 32.44 12.26
CA ASN A 424 -1.53 31.65 13.28
C ASN A 424 0.01 31.78 13.19
N LYS A 425 0.59 32.51 14.14
CA LYS A 425 2.03 32.79 14.25
C LYS A 425 2.88 31.58 14.68
N ASN A 426 2.28 30.41 14.85
CA ASN A 426 3.00 29.16 15.03
C ASN A 426 3.13 28.51 13.65
N ALA A 427 4.16 28.93 12.92
CA ALA A 427 4.45 28.54 11.57
C ALA A 427 4.46 27.03 11.37
N ILE A 428 3.34 26.48 10.91
CA ILE A 428 3.34 25.15 10.31
C ILE A 428 4.07 25.32 8.98
N VAL A 429 5.27 24.79 8.88
CA VAL A 429 5.99 24.70 7.60
C VAL A 429 5.18 23.87 6.64
N ASN A 430 4.93 24.40 5.47
CA ASN A 430 4.13 23.80 4.43
C ASN A 430 4.71 24.13 3.04
N GLU A 431 4.03 23.72 1.99
CA GLU A 431 4.45 23.97 0.61
C GLU A 431 4.63 25.47 0.28
N TYR A 432 3.84 26.36 0.86
CA TYR A 432 4.02 27.82 0.68
C TYR A 432 5.37 28.29 1.23
N THR A 433 5.81 27.73 2.35
CA THR A 433 7.10 28.02 2.96
C THR A 433 8.26 27.70 2.01
N ILE A 434 8.23 26.52 1.40
CA ILE A 434 9.26 26.11 0.42
C ILE A 434 9.30 27.08 -0.79
N ARG A 435 8.13 27.45 -1.34
CA ARG A 435 8.04 28.40 -2.47
C ARG A 435 8.46 29.81 -2.08
N TYR A 436 8.15 30.23 -0.87
CA TYR A 436 8.64 31.50 -0.33
C TYR A 436 10.17 31.52 -0.26
N LEU A 437 10.79 30.49 0.32
CA LEU A 437 12.24 30.37 0.40
C LEU A 437 12.89 30.31 -1.00
N ASN A 438 12.31 29.53 -1.92
CA ASN A 438 12.76 29.51 -3.31
C ASN A 438 12.69 30.89 -3.97
N SER A 439 11.63 31.67 -3.72
CA SER A 439 11.52 33.02 -4.28
C SER A 439 12.60 33.96 -3.76
N LEU A 440 13.04 33.81 -2.51
CA LEU A 440 14.17 34.55 -1.94
C LEU A 440 15.50 34.13 -2.57
N LEU A 441 15.76 32.81 -2.68
CA LEU A 441 16.99 32.27 -3.29
C LEU A 441 17.14 32.72 -4.74
N PHE A 442 16.08 32.64 -5.53
CA PHE A 442 16.07 33.07 -6.93
C PHE A 442 16.19 34.58 -7.08
N ASN A 443 15.75 35.36 -6.09
CA ASN A 443 15.91 36.80 -6.03
C ASN A 443 17.28 37.24 -5.45
N ARG A 444 18.20 36.27 -5.17
CA ARG A 444 19.52 36.46 -4.56
C ARG A 444 19.48 37.10 -3.16
N GLU A 445 18.40 36.90 -2.42
CA GLU A 445 18.26 37.37 -1.04
C GLU A 445 18.71 36.27 -0.06
N ILE A 446 19.98 35.83 -0.15
CA ILE A 446 20.49 34.59 0.50
C ILE A 446 20.49 34.66 2.04
N ASP A 447 20.66 35.82 2.65
CA ASP A 447 20.68 35.99 4.12
C ASP A 447 19.31 35.66 4.77
N LYS A 448 18.24 35.96 4.09
CA LYS A 448 16.87 35.77 4.62
C LYS A 448 16.45 34.31 4.79
N PRO A 449 16.70 33.42 3.80
CA PRO A 449 16.47 31.98 3.97
C PRO A 449 17.20 31.41 5.19
N LEU A 450 18.45 31.72 5.41
CA LEU A 450 19.21 31.24 6.56
C LEU A 450 18.57 31.69 7.88
N ALA A 451 18.29 32.98 8.03
CA ALA A 451 17.67 33.51 9.24
C ALA A 451 16.28 32.90 9.52
N PHE A 452 15.52 32.59 8.46
CA PHE A 452 14.26 31.89 8.59
C PHE A 452 14.48 30.45 9.05
N LEU A 453 15.38 29.69 8.41
CA LEU A 453 15.68 28.30 8.74
C LEU A 453 16.20 28.16 10.17
N ASP A 454 17.11 29.03 10.62
CA ASP A 454 17.61 29.09 12.00
C ASP A 454 16.47 29.22 13.03
N SER A 455 15.44 29.98 12.69
CA SER A 455 14.29 30.19 13.58
C SER A 455 13.33 29.01 13.63
N VAL A 456 13.21 28.27 12.52
CA VAL A 456 12.21 27.21 12.33
C VAL A 456 12.75 25.84 12.74
N ILE A 457 14.00 25.51 12.38
CA ILE A 457 14.60 24.21 12.65
C ILE A 457 14.59 23.87 14.15
N LEU A 458 14.75 24.85 15.03
CA LEU A 458 14.76 24.64 16.49
C LEU A 458 13.40 24.21 17.07
N VAL A 459 12.31 24.49 16.37
CA VAL A 459 10.94 24.23 16.84
C VAL A 459 10.17 23.24 15.96
N LEU A 460 10.75 22.85 14.84
CA LEU A 460 10.12 21.96 13.87
C LEU A 460 10.21 20.52 14.36
N GLU A 461 9.09 19.80 14.36
CA GLU A 461 9.08 18.39 14.72
C GLU A 461 9.68 17.54 13.58
N PRO A 462 10.48 16.50 13.89
CA PRO A 462 11.04 15.59 12.90
C PRO A 462 10.00 14.83 12.06
N SER A 463 8.75 14.80 12.50
CA SER A 463 7.60 14.22 11.79
C SER A 463 7.05 15.12 10.68
N ASN A 464 7.49 16.38 10.59
CA ASN A 464 7.08 17.28 9.52
C ASN A 464 7.62 16.78 8.17
N LEU A 465 6.78 16.77 7.14
CA LEU A 465 7.14 16.26 5.80
C LEU A 465 8.37 16.95 5.19
N PHE A 466 8.56 18.23 5.49
CA PHE A 466 9.65 19.06 4.93
C PHE A 466 10.88 19.13 5.84
N PHE A 467 10.90 18.39 6.97
CA PHE A 467 11.99 18.48 7.95
C PHE A 467 13.36 18.23 7.32
N ASN A 468 13.50 17.15 6.57
CA ASN A 468 14.76 16.77 5.92
C ASN A 468 15.18 17.80 4.87
N ASP A 469 14.24 18.27 4.06
CA ASP A 469 14.53 19.26 3.00
C ASP A 469 15.00 20.59 3.56
N LEU A 470 14.39 21.02 4.67
CA LEU A 470 14.81 22.24 5.37
C LEU A 470 16.19 22.11 6.02
N MET A 471 16.48 20.94 6.62
CA MET A 471 17.79 20.63 7.18
C MET A 471 18.86 20.61 6.08
N GLU A 472 18.59 19.96 4.95
CA GLU A 472 19.51 19.92 3.80
C GLU A 472 19.73 21.31 3.21
N MET A 473 18.67 22.12 3.07
CA MET A 473 18.81 23.49 2.58
C MET A 473 19.61 24.37 3.55
N HIS A 474 19.40 24.21 4.84
CA HIS A 474 20.18 24.90 5.87
C HIS A 474 21.67 24.53 5.76
N ASP A 475 21.97 23.23 5.65
CA ASP A 475 23.34 22.73 5.50
C ASP A 475 24.01 23.26 4.23
N LEU A 476 23.30 23.29 3.11
CA LEU A 476 23.78 23.87 1.86
C LEU A 476 24.11 25.38 2.03
N LEU A 477 23.23 26.13 2.69
CA LEU A 477 23.46 27.57 2.91
C LEU A 477 24.64 27.83 3.83
N VAL A 478 24.73 27.14 4.96
CA VAL A 478 25.82 27.33 5.93
C VAL A 478 27.15 26.91 5.33
N ASN A 479 27.28 25.67 4.90
CA ASN A 479 28.56 25.10 4.51
C ASN A 479 29.05 25.58 3.13
N TYR A 480 28.13 25.79 2.18
CA TYR A 480 28.51 26.07 0.79
C TYR A 480 28.48 27.56 0.45
N TYR A 481 27.80 28.38 1.26
CA TYR A 481 27.75 29.84 1.02
C TYR A 481 28.37 30.65 2.16
N PHE A 482 27.85 30.54 3.41
CA PHE A 482 28.28 31.40 4.51
C PHE A 482 29.70 31.08 4.99
N ASP A 483 30.01 29.81 5.22
CA ASP A 483 31.36 29.35 5.60
C ASP A 483 32.28 29.12 4.40
N GLY A 484 31.72 29.17 3.19
CA GLY A 484 32.45 29.00 1.93
C GLY A 484 33.38 30.13 1.59
N THR A 485 34.32 29.83 0.70
CA THR A 485 35.23 30.80 0.07
C THR A 485 34.45 31.75 -0.84
N ARG A 486 35.13 32.72 -1.42
CA ARG A 486 34.52 33.57 -2.46
C ARG A 486 34.10 32.78 -3.69
N ASP A 487 34.88 31.77 -4.04
CA ASP A 487 34.60 30.87 -5.18
C ASP A 487 33.37 30.01 -4.94
N ASP A 488 33.24 29.43 -3.73
CA ASP A 488 32.07 28.69 -3.32
C ASP A 488 30.77 29.51 -3.41
N ARG A 489 30.82 30.78 -2.98
CA ARG A 489 29.65 31.68 -3.04
C ARG A 489 29.23 31.98 -4.48
N LEU A 490 30.20 32.24 -5.37
CA LEU A 490 29.92 32.51 -6.79
C LEU A 490 29.31 31.27 -7.46
N ALA A 491 29.84 30.09 -7.20
CA ALA A 491 29.31 28.82 -7.71
C ALA A 491 27.90 28.55 -7.16
N PHE A 492 27.65 28.79 -5.88
CA PHE A 492 26.36 28.65 -5.23
C PHE A 492 25.29 29.58 -5.85
N GLU A 493 25.61 30.87 -6.01
CA GLU A 493 24.70 31.83 -6.64
C GLU A 493 24.38 31.43 -8.09
N SER A 494 25.37 30.96 -8.84
CA SER A 494 25.19 30.47 -10.21
C SER A 494 24.34 29.22 -10.26
N PHE A 495 24.47 28.28 -9.28
CA PHE A 495 23.64 27.11 -9.17
C PHE A 495 22.15 27.47 -8.98
N PHE A 496 21.82 28.38 -8.06
CA PHE A 496 20.45 28.85 -7.88
C PHE A 496 19.91 29.67 -9.06
N GLN A 497 20.80 30.36 -9.81
CA GLN A 497 20.42 30.96 -11.08
C GLN A 497 20.02 29.90 -12.12
N ALA A 498 20.76 28.79 -12.21
CA ALA A 498 20.39 27.67 -13.08
C ALA A 498 19.04 27.04 -12.65
N GLU A 499 18.83 26.81 -11.35
CA GLU A 499 17.55 26.29 -10.82
C GLU A 499 16.38 27.25 -11.15
N ALA A 500 16.60 28.56 -11.10
CA ALA A 500 15.61 29.56 -11.49
C ALA A 500 15.28 29.48 -13.00
N LEU A 501 16.27 29.23 -13.85
CA LEU A 501 16.08 29.06 -15.30
C LEU A 501 15.36 27.74 -15.63
N ILE A 502 15.65 26.67 -14.90
CA ILE A 502 14.92 25.41 -15.03
C ILE A 502 13.43 25.65 -14.82
N ARG A 503 13.04 26.39 -13.77
CA ARG A 503 11.63 26.75 -13.52
C ARG A 503 11.00 27.62 -14.60
N GLN A 504 11.82 28.36 -15.37
CA GLN A 504 11.36 29.14 -16.50
C GLN A 504 11.33 28.34 -17.83
N TYR A 505 11.55 27.03 -17.79
CA TYR A 505 11.71 26.16 -18.99
C TYR A 505 12.89 26.54 -19.90
N LYS A 506 13.84 27.31 -19.40
CA LYS A 506 15.07 27.73 -20.12
C LYS A 506 16.17 26.69 -19.89
N ILE A 507 15.90 25.45 -20.28
CA ILE A 507 16.79 24.32 -19.97
C ILE A 507 18.18 24.46 -20.57
N LEU A 508 18.29 24.96 -21.81
CA LEU A 508 19.58 25.14 -22.45
C LEU A 508 20.44 26.19 -21.74
N GLU A 509 19.83 27.31 -21.33
CA GLU A 509 20.53 28.35 -20.56
C GLU A 509 20.97 27.81 -19.17
N ALA A 510 20.14 26.97 -18.53
CA ALA A 510 20.49 26.31 -17.28
C ALA A 510 21.67 25.34 -17.45
N ILE A 511 21.69 24.55 -18.51
CA ILE A 511 22.81 23.64 -18.87
C ILE A 511 24.09 24.44 -19.02
N GLU A 512 24.07 25.58 -19.75
CA GLU A 512 25.24 26.43 -19.93
C GLU A 512 25.80 26.94 -18.60
N ILE A 513 24.93 27.35 -17.67
CA ILE A 513 25.38 27.83 -16.34
C ILE A 513 25.94 26.68 -15.50
N LEU A 514 25.31 25.51 -15.49
CA LEU A 514 25.80 24.36 -14.73
C LEU A 514 27.15 23.86 -15.28
N ASP A 515 27.32 23.88 -16.61
CA ASP A 515 28.58 23.50 -17.23
C ASP A 515 29.67 24.58 -16.96
N TYR A 516 29.31 25.87 -16.93
CA TYR A 516 30.20 26.94 -16.50
C TYR A 516 30.71 26.73 -15.06
N ILE A 517 29.84 26.37 -14.10
CA ILE A 517 30.22 26.04 -12.73
C ILE A 517 31.26 24.91 -12.72
N ARG A 518 31.02 23.84 -13.47
CA ARG A 518 31.94 22.70 -13.56
C ARG A 518 33.31 23.07 -14.12
N GLN A 519 33.37 24.01 -15.08
CA GLN A 519 34.62 24.40 -15.76
C GLN A 519 35.39 25.44 -14.97
N GLU A 520 34.74 26.51 -14.49
CA GLU A 520 35.38 27.66 -13.89
C GLU A 520 35.51 27.58 -12.36
N HIS A 521 34.67 26.75 -11.71
CA HIS A 521 34.65 26.52 -10.26
C HIS A 521 34.77 25.03 -9.87
N PRO A 522 35.78 24.28 -10.41
CA PRO A 522 35.85 22.84 -10.25
C PRO A 522 36.04 22.40 -8.80
N GLU A 523 36.65 23.22 -7.95
CA GLU A 523 36.92 22.92 -6.54
C GLU A 523 35.84 23.46 -5.59
N ALA A 524 34.84 24.19 -6.11
CA ALA A 524 33.77 24.70 -5.25
C ALA A 524 32.90 23.58 -4.69
N LEU A 525 32.48 23.72 -3.43
CA LEU A 525 31.77 22.69 -2.67
C LEU A 525 30.44 22.24 -3.32
N ILE A 526 29.75 23.16 -4.03
CA ILE A 526 28.48 22.86 -4.73
C ILE A 526 28.71 22.16 -6.08
N THR A 527 29.93 22.17 -6.64
CA THR A 527 30.20 21.69 -8.01
C THR A 527 29.81 20.22 -8.24
N PRO A 528 30.04 19.27 -7.33
CA PRO A 528 29.55 17.90 -7.52
C PRO A 528 28.03 17.79 -7.64
N LEU A 529 27.28 18.57 -6.84
CA LEU A 529 25.83 18.61 -6.87
C LEU A 529 25.34 19.27 -8.18
N SER A 530 25.97 20.39 -8.57
CA SER A 530 25.72 21.08 -9.85
C SER A 530 25.98 20.15 -11.05
N THR A 531 27.06 19.36 -11.00
CA THR A 531 27.41 18.40 -12.06
C THR A 531 26.39 17.25 -12.14
N LEU A 532 25.90 16.77 -11.01
CA LEU A 532 24.82 15.76 -10.96
C LEU A 532 23.54 16.33 -11.59
N ARG A 533 23.18 17.58 -11.27
CA ARG A 533 22.04 18.27 -11.86
C ARG A 533 22.20 18.44 -13.38
N LEU A 534 23.39 18.82 -13.82
CA LEU A 534 23.73 18.93 -15.25
C LEU A 534 23.51 17.58 -15.98
N ALA A 535 24.01 16.47 -15.41
CA ALA A 535 23.83 15.15 -16.01
C ALA A 535 22.35 14.78 -16.17
N LEU A 536 21.52 15.10 -15.16
CA LEU A 536 20.07 14.86 -15.23
C LEU A 536 19.39 15.73 -16.30
N LEU A 537 19.76 17.00 -16.46
CA LEU A 537 19.21 17.88 -17.50
C LEU A 537 19.63 17.44 -18.90
N LEU A 538 20.86 16.96 -19.06
CA LEU A 538 21.33 16.39 -20.32
C LEU A 538 20.51 15.15 -20.71
N LEU A 539 20.14 14.30 -19.75
CA LEU A 539 19.23 13.16 -19.99
C LEU A 539 17.84 13.62 -20.43
N GLU A 540 17.27 14.62 -19.76
CA GLU A 540 15.96 15.17 -20.15
C GLU A 540 16.01 15.82 -21.55
N SER A 541 17.19 16.24 -22.00
CA SER A 541 17.43 16.79 -23.34
C SER A 541 17.89 15.76 -24.38
N ASP A 542 17.74 14.46 -24.08
CA ASP A 542 18.11 13.31 -24.94
C ASP A 542 19.62 13.26 -25.31
N GLN A 543 20.49 13.93 -24.52
CA GLN A 543 21.94 13.94 -24.69
C GLN A 543 22.62 12.84 -23.84
N VAL A 544 22.27 11.58 -24.10
CA VAL A 544 22.59 10.43 -23.24
C VAL A 544 24.08 10.22 -23.03
N GLU A 545 24.90 10.29 -24.09
CA GLU A 545 26.35 10.09 -23.99
C GLU A 545 27.03 11.20 -23.19
N GLN A 546 26.58 12.45 -23.35
CA GLN A 546 27.12 13.57 -22.58
C GLN A 546 26.73 13.47 -21.11
N ALA A 547 25.50 13.05 -20.83
CA ALA A 547 25.02 12.77 -19.49
C ALA A 547 25.85 11.69 -18.79
N LEU A 548 26.19 10.61 -19.49
CA LEU A 548 27.06 9.53 -18.98
C LEU A 548 28.45 10.06 -18.62
N LEU A 549 29.09 10.80 -19.52
CA LEU A 549 30.42 11.38 -19.28
C LEU A 549 30.39 12.39 -18.12
N THR A 550 29.32 13.18 -18.02
CA THR A 550 29.13 14.14 -16.93
C THR A 550 28.93 13.43 -15.60
N ALA A 551 28.11 12.37 -15.53
CA ALA A 551 27.92 11.57 -14.33
C ALA A 551 29.23 10.91 -13.85
N LEU A 552 30.04 10.39 -14.77
CA LEU A 552 31.36 9.81 -14.46
C LEU A 552 32.37 10.86 -13.97
N SER A 553 32.24 12.12 -14.35
CA SER A 553 33.16 13.20 -13.89
C SER A 553 33.01 13.49 -12.38
N ILE A 554 31.97 13.02 -11.70
CA ILE A 554 31.73 13.19 -10.26
C ILE A 554 32.61 12.23 -9.40
N GLU A 555 33.39 11.37 -10.03
CA GLU A 555 34.13 10.25 -9.39
C GLU A 555 35.02 10.66 -8.20
N ASN A 556 35.59 11.85 -8.20
CA ASN A 556 36.52 12.31 -7.16
C ASN A 556 35.86 13.20 -6.10
N SER A 557 34.55 13.08 -5.91
CA SER A 557 33.78 13.87 -4.97
C SER A 557 33.06 13.07 -3.91
N HIS A 558 32.45 13.75 -2.95
CA HIS A 558 31.58 13.15 -1.94
C HIS A 558 30.27 12.56 -2.52
N LEU A 559 29.90 12.91 -3.77
CA LEU A 559 28.75 12.36 -4.50
C LEU A 559 29.15 11.26 -5.51
N LYS A 560 30.32 10.66 -5.36
CA LYS A 560 30.82 9.57 -6.21
C LYS A 560 29.82 8.43 -6.38
N ASP A 561 29.18 8.02 -5.31
CA ASP A 561 28.18 6.97 -5.30
C ASP A 561 26.98 7.28 -6.19
N ARG A 562 26.51 8.51 -6.18
CA ARG A 562 25.40 8.99 -7.02
C ARG A 562 25.79 9.14 -8.48
N GLY A 563 27.02 9.62 -8.74
CA GLY A 563 27.57 9.68 -10.10
C GLY A 563 27.71 8.30 -10.72
N LEU A 564 28.25 7.32 -9.98
CA LEU A 564 28.39 5.93 -10.43
C LEU A 564 27.01 5.26 -10.61
N ALA A 565 26.05 5.56 -9.72
CA ALA A 565 24.69 5.01 -9.82
C ALA A 565 23.97 5.53 -11.07
N LEU A 566 24.03 6.84 -11.32
CA LEU A 566 23.46 7.46 -12.51
C LEU A 566 24.09 6.89 -13.79
N ALA A 567 25.41 6.79 -13.84
CA ALA A 567 26.13 6.23 -14.98
C ALA A 567 25.75 4.76 -15.21
N GLY A 568 25.59 3.97 -14.13
CA GLY A 568 25.11 2.58 -14.20
C GLY A 568 23.70 2.46 -14.76
N GLU A 569 22.78 3.32 -14.33
CA GLU A 569 21.40 3.32 -14.85
C GLU A 569 21.33 3.79 -16.32
N ILE A 570 22.18 4.72 -16.73
CA ILE A 570 22.29 5.15 -18.15
C ILE A 570 22.76 3.97 -18.99
N GLU A 571 23.84 3.30 -18.59
CA GLU A 571 24.37 2.13 -19.32
C GLU A 571 23.35 0.99 -19.42
N GLU A 572 22.66 0.67 -18.31
CA GLU A 572 21.69 -0.42 -18.24
C GLU A 572 20.43 -0.13 -19.06
N ARG A 573 19.80 1.01 -18.79
CA ARG A 573 18.40 1.25 -19.19
C ARG A 573 18.27 2.04 -20.49
N LEU A 574 19.25 2.89 -20.81
CA LEU A 574 19.20 3.75 -21.98
C LEU A 574 20.11 3.26 -23.11
N LEU A 575 21.31 2.76 -22.76
CA LEU A 575 22.27 2.25 -23.72
C LEU A 575 22.22 0.72 -23.89
N GLY A 576 21.51 0.00 -23.01
CA GLY A 576 21.38 -1.46 -23.04
C GLY A 576 22.68 -2.22 -22.75
N ASN A 577 23.68 -1.55 -22.17
CA ASN A 577 25.01 -2.12 -21.88
C ASN A 577 25.10 -2.66 -20.47
N GLN A 578 24.54 -3.81 -20.26
CA GLN A 578 24.43 -4.44 -18.95
C GLN A 578 25.78 -4.78 -18.30
N GLU A 579 26.80 -5.10 -19.11
CA GLU A 579 28.14 -5.42 -18.60
C GLU A 579 28.81 -4.19 -17.97
N ASN A 580 28.77 -3.03 -18.62
CA ASN A 580 29.31 -1.80 -18.08
C ASN A 580 28.50 -1.33 -16.85
N ALA A 581 27.18 -1.44 -16.90
CA ALA A 581 26.33 -1.12 -15.76
C ALA A 581 26.73 -1.93 -14.51
N LEU A 582 26.91 -3.24 -14.65
CA LEU A 582 27.34 -4.11 -13.55
C LEU A 582 28.73 -3.71 -13.00
N LYS A 583 29.68 -3.33 -13.86
CA LYS A 583 30.99 -2.82 -13.42
C LYS A 583 30.82 -1.56 -12.55
N LEU A 584 29.99 -0.62 -12.97
CA LEU A 584 29.75 0.62 -12.23
C LEU A 584 29.04 0.34 -10.89
N TYR A 585 28.04 -0.52 -10.88
CA TYR A 585 27.37 -0.93 -9.64
C TYR A 585 28.30 -1.65 -8.66
N HIS A 586 29.19 -2.52 -9.15
CA HIS A 586 30.21 -3.17 -8.31
C HIS A 586 31.20 -2.17 -7.72
N ARG A 587 31.52 -1.09 -8.45
CA ARG A 587 32.36 0.01 -7.93
C ARG A 587 31.70 0.70 -6.74
N ILE A 588 30.38 0.91 -6.75
CA ILE A 588 29.66 1.46 -5.59
C ILE A 588 29.88 0.56 -4.36
N LEU A 589 29.72 -0.76 -4.52
CA LEU A 589 29.88 -1.70 -3.41
C LEU A 589 31.31 -1.76 -2.85
N SER A 590 32.33 -1.55 -3.70
CA SER A 590 33.74 -1.64 -3.30
C SER A 590 34.33 -0.29 -2.84
N GLU A 591 33.93 0.82 -3.48
CA GLU A 591 34.54 2.13 -3.31
C GLU A 591 33.72 3.09 -2.43
N CYS A 592 32.40 2.83 -2.26
CA CYS A 592 31.47 3.70 -1.53
C CYS A 592 30.75 2.94 -0.39
N GLN A 593 31.49 2.22 0.45
CA GLN A 593 30.94 1.28 1.44
C GLN A 593 29.98 1.89 2.47
N ASN A 594 30.08 3.19 2.73
CA ASN A 594 29.21 3.93 3.66
C ASN A 594 27.98 4.57 2.97
N SER A 595 27.83 4.38 1.67
CA SER A 595 26.70 4.94 0.91
C SER A 595 25.38 4.23 1.25
N LEU A 596 24.30 5.01 1.32
CA LEU A 596 22.93 4.49 1.43
C LEU A 596 22.50 3.68 0.20
N LEU A 597 23.21 3.82 -0.93
CA LEU A 597 22.94 3.08 -2.17
C LEU A 597 23.49 1.65 -2.16
N VAL A 598 24.35 1.27 -1.21
CA VAL A 598 25.00 -0.05 -1.17
C VAL A 598 23.97 -1.20 -1.16
N GLU A 599 22.99 -1.16 -0.26
CA GLU A 599 21.98 -2.25 -0.18
C GLU A 599 21.01 -2.26 -1.36
N PRO A 600 20.42 -1.12 -1.79
CA PRO A 600 19.60 -1.10 -3.00
C PRO A 600 20.33 -1.62 -4.25
N VAL A 601 21.56 -1.18 -4.47
CA VAL A 601 22.39 -1.61 -5.61
C VAL A 601 22.74 -3.10 -5.52
N ARG A 602 23.09 -3.61 -4.33
CA ARG A 602 23.35 -5.05 -4.12
C ARG A 602 22.14 -5.90 -4.48
N PHE A 603 20.95 -5.47 -4.06
CA PHE A 603 19.71 -6.14 -4.41
C PHE A 603 19.45 -6.13 -5.92
N HIS A 604 19.69 -4.99 -6.57
CA HIS A 604 19.51 -4.81 -8.01
C HIS A 604 20.47 -5.69 -8.83
N ILE A 605 21.76 -5.76 -8.46
CA ILE A 605 22.73 -6.66 -9.09
C ILE A 605 22.25 -8.12 -9.03
N ARG A 606 21.74 -8.58 -7.89
CA ARG A 606 21.21 -9.96 -7.76
C ARG A 606 20.03 -10.22 -8.69
N LYS A 607 19.18 -9.21 -8.88
CA LYS A 607 18.04 -9.31 -9.80
C LYS A 607 18.53 -9.42 -11.25
N LEU A 608 19.47 -8.58 -11.65
CA LEU A 608 20.06 -8.60 -13.00
C LEU A 608 20.77 -9.93 -13.29
N SER A 609 21.55 -10.46 -12.32
CA SER A 609 22.26 -11.74 -12.49
C SER A 609 21.31 -12.92 -12.67
N LYS A 610 20.16 -12.95 -11.98
CA LYS A 610 19.15 -14.01 -12.15
C LYS A 610 18.47 -13.96 -13.53
N LEU A 611 18.30 -12.77 -14.10
CA LEU A 611 17.75 -12.60 -15.44
C LEU A 611 18.71 -13.06 -16.55
N GLN A 612 20.02 -13.14 -16.28
CA GLN A 612 21.02 -13.67 -17.22
C GLN A 612 21.08 -15.20 -17.20
N GLU A 613 20.67 -15.85 -16.11
CA GLU A 613 20.68 -17.31 -15.95
C GLU A 613 19.37 -17.98 -16.44
N SER A 614 18.32 -17.20 -16.71
CA SER A 614 17.01 -17.64 -17.22
C SER A 614 16.89 -17.44 -18.72
#